data_bbfb7541ab1ba980dad6f9b9a753af40
#
_entry.id   bbfb7541ab1ba980dad6f9b9a753af40
#
_cell.length_a   1.000
_cell.length_b   1.000
_cell.length_c   1.000
_cell.angle_alpha   90.00
_cell.angle_beta   90.00
_cell.angle_gamma   90.00
#
_symmetry.space_group_name_H-M   'P 1'
#
loop_
_entity.id
_entity.type
_entity.pdbx_description
1 polymer ?
#
loop_
_entity_poly.entity_id
_entity_poly.type
_entity_poly.pdbx_seq_one_letter_code
_entity_poly.pdbx_strand_id
1 'polypeptide(L)'
;MSITLGSVAPNFSLYSSEKEKVSLSDYSGKNVLLLFFPLAFTSVCTAELCNIRDNISIYNNSNAEVLGISVDSVFTLARFKEEQGLNFKLLSDFNKEVSEMYGSLYPLFGFDMKGVGKRSAVLIDKDGIVQYAEVLENASEMPQLNLINEQLSKS
;
A
#
# COMPACT_ATOMS: atom_id res chain seq x y z
N MET A 1 -15.86 -3.31 -5.36
CA MET A 1 -15.14 -4.39 -6.07
C MET A 1 -14.06 -4.93 -5.17
N SER A 2 -13.91 -6.22 -5.05
CA SER A 2 -12.90 -6.82 -4.19
C SER A 2 -11.79 -7.48 -5.03
N ILE A 3 -10.60 -7.56 -4.44
CA ILE A 3 -9.43 -8.18 -5.08
C ILE A 3 -9.45 -9.67 -4.80
N THR A 4 -9.25 -10.47 -5.83
CA THR A 4 -9.31 -11.93 -5.73
C THR A 4 -7.94 -12.54 -6.01
N LEU A 5 -7.55 -13.51 -5.19
CA LEU A 5 -6.31 -14.26 -5.41
C LEU A 5 -6.34 -14.92 -6.78
N GLY A 6 -5.22 -14.87 -7.48
CA GLY A 6 -5.08 -15.45 -8.82
C GLY A 6 -5.60 -14.58 -9.94
N SER A 7 -6.22 -13.44 -9.64
CA SER A 7 -6.69 -12.52 -10.68
C SER A 7 -5.62 -11.51 -11.04
N VAL A 8 -5.78 -10.87 -12.19
CA VAL A 8 -4.90 -9.78 -12.61
C VAL A 8 -5.20 -8.55 -11.76
N ALA A 9 -4.17 -7.98 -11.15
CA ALA A 9 -4.33 -6.76 -10.35
C ALA A 9 -4.70 -5.59 -11.26
N PRO A 10 -5.71 -4.79 -10.90
CA PRO A 10 -6.07 -3.61 -11.69
C PRO A 10 -4.91 -2.62 -11.78
N ASN A 11 -4.59 -2.17 -12.99
CA ASN A 11 -3.57 -1.16 -13.17
C ASN A 11 -4.06 0.19 -12.68
N PHE A 12 -3.14 1.05 -12.28
CA PHE A 12 -3.45 2.39 -11.82
C PHE A 12 -2.28 3.33 -12.09
N SER A 13 -2.53 4.62 -11.99
CA SER A 13 -1.49 5.65 -12.03
C SER A 13 -1.80 6.69 -10.97
N LEU A 14 -0.85 6.93 -10.10
CA LEU A 14 -0.98 7.91 -9.00
C LEU A 14 0.31 8.73 -8.90
N TYR A 15 0.18 9.96 -8.39
CA TYR A 15 1.37 10.76 -8.12
C TYR A 15 2.00 10.35 -6.80
N SER A 16 3.33 10.24 -6.81
CA SER A 16 4.08 9.95 -5.61
C SER A 16 4.33 11.22 -4.79
N SER A 17 4.83 11.04 -3.58
CA SER A 17 5.22 12.17 -2.73
C SER A 17 6.35 12.99 -3.34
N GLU A 18 7.10 12.44 -4.31
CA GLU A 18 8.11 13.17 -5.07
C GLU A 18 7.52 13.88 -6.30
N LYS A 19 6.19 13.87 -6.44
CA LYS A 19 5.44 14.52 -7.52
C LYS A 19 5.68 13.89 -8.90
N GLU A 20 6.07 12.63 -8.91
CA GLU A 20 6.23 11.85 -10.15
C GLU A 20 5.04 10.90 -10.29
N LYS A 21 4.57 10.72 -11.51
CA LYS A 21 3.46 9.80 -11.78
C LYS A 21 3.98 8.37 -11.82
N VAL A 22 3.39 7.51 -10.99
CA VAL A 22 3.79 6.11 -10.85
C VAL A 22 2.61 5.22 -11.22
N SER A 23 2.87 4.24 -12.09
CA SER A 23 1.86 3.27 -12.51
C SER A 23 2.27 1.88 -12.04
N LEU A 24 1.28 1.04 -11.72
CA LEU A 24 1.57 -0.35 -11.37
C LEU A 24 2.34 -1.06 -12.50
N SER A 25 1.97 -0.79 -13.74
CA SER A 25 2.63 -1.37 -14.91
C SER A 25 4.12 -1.03 -15.03
N ASP A 26 4.58 0.02 -14.34
CA ASP A 26 6.02 0.37 -14.32
C ASP A 26 6.87 -0.71 -13.65
N TYR A 27 6.24 -1.56 -12.84
CA TYR A 27 6.92 -2.61 -12.08
C TYR A 27 6.73 -4.00 -12.66
N SER A 28 6.34 -4.09 -13.92
CA SER A 28 6.25 -5.38 -14.62
C SER A 28 7.60 -6.10 -14.52
N GLY A 29 7.59 -7.38 -14.18
CA GLY A 29 8.80 -8.14 -13.94
C GLY A 29 9.32 -8.11 -12.51
N LYS A 30 8.64 -7.38 -11.62
CA LYS A 30 8.95 -7.34 -10.20
C LYS A 30 7.72 -7.70 -9.37
N ASN A 31 7.95 -8.22 -8.18
CA ASN A 31 6.88 -8.34 -7.20
C ASN A 31 6.57 -6.95 -6.64
N VAL A 32 5.30 -6.68 -6.35
CA VAL A 32 4.88 -5.39 -5.80
C VAL A 32 4.03 -5.64 -4.57
N LEU A 33 4.39 -5.01 -3.46
CA LEU A 33 3.58 -5.02 -2.25
C LEU A 33 2.89 -3.66 -2.13
N LEU A 34 1.56 -3.67 -2.28
CA LEU A 34 0.75 -2.47 -2.08
C LEU A 34 0.28 -2.45 -0.63
N LEU A 35 0.57 -1.37 0.07
CA LEU A 35 0.11 -1.16 1.44
C LEU A 35 -0.81 0.05 1.45
N PHE A 36 -2.12 -0.21 1.52
CA PHE A 36 -3.10 0.86 1.69
C PHE A 36 -3.19 1.16 3.19
N PHE A 37 -3.11 2.41 3.56
CA PHE A 37 -3.25 2.82 4.95
C PHE A 37 -4.20 4.02 5.05
N PRO A 38 -4.92 4.15 6.18
CA PRO A 38 -5.96 5.17 6.28
C PRO A 38 -5.44 6.59 6.12
N LEU A 39 -4.53 7.02 7.01
CA LEU A 39 -4.08 8.42 7.03
C LEU A 39 -2.66 8.50 7.57
N ALA A 40 -1.84 9.33 6.95
CA ALA A 40 -0.51 9.67 7.45
C ALA A 40 -0.60 10.33 8.83
N PHE A 41 0.44 10.23 9.62
CA PHE A 41 0.58 10.83 10.95
C PHE A 41 -0.31 10.21 12.03
N THR A 42 -1.00 9.10 11.74
CA THR A 42 -1.72 8.35 12.76
C THR A 42 -0.82 7.24 13.31
N SER A 43 -1.04 6.83 14.58
CA SER A 43 -0.11 5.97 15.30
C SER A 43 0.09 4.59 14.67
N VAL A 44 -0.99 3.91 14.30
CA VAL A 44 -0.88 2.55 13.72
C VAL A 44 -0.27 2.59 12.33
N CYS A 45 -0.65 3.58 11.51
CA CYS A 45 -0.06 3.75 10.17
C CYS A 45 1.43 4.03 10.28
N THR A 46 1.84 4.91 11.21
CA THR A 46 3.25 5.22 11.41
C THR A 46 4.03 3.97 11.84
N ALA A 47 3.48 3.20 12.78
CA ALA A 47 4.13 1.97 13.24
C ALA A 47 4.26 0.94 12.12
N GLU A 48 3.23 0.76 11.31
CA GLU A 48 3.24 -0.17 10.18
C GLU A 48 4.33 0.20 9.17
N LEU A 49 4.32 1.45 8.73
CA LEU A 49 5.26 1.88 7.69
C LEU A 49 6.69 1.95 8.19
N CYS A 50 6.91 2.30 9.46
CA CYS A 50 8.24 2.26 10.05
C CYS A 50 8.76 0.83 10.18
N ASN A 51 7.90 -0.14 10.45
CA ASN A 51 8.26 -1.54 10.46
C ASN A 51 8.77 -1.99 9.07
N ILE A 52 8.06 -1.60 8.01
CA ILE A 52 8.49 -1.89 6.64
C ILE A 52 9.83 -1.21 6.35
N ARG A 53 9.99 0.06 6.75
CA ARG A 53 11.24 0.80 6.58
C ARG A 53 12.41 0.06 7.20
N ASP A 54 12.24 -0.41 8.43
CA ASP A 54 13.32 -1.05 9.19
C ASP A 54 13.65 -2.45 8.64
N ASN A 55 12.77 -3.04 7.86
CA ASN A 55 12.93 -4.38 7.29
C ASN A 55 12.94 -4.37 5.76
N ILE A 56 13.26 -3.23 5.15
CA ILE A 56 13.15 -3.07 3.69
C ILE A 56 14.03 -4.06 2.91
N SER A 57 15.13 -4.53 3.50
CA SER A 57 16.01 -5.48 2.84
C SER A 57 15.31 -6.82 2.52
N ILE A 58 14.33 -7.22 3.33
CA ILE A 58 13.54 -8.43 3.06
C ILE A 58 12.86 -8.32 1.69
N TYR A 59 12.28 -7.15 1.41
CA TYR A 59 11.56 -6.91 0.16
C TYR A 59 12.53 -6.72 -1.00
N ASN A 60 13.60 -5.95 -0.81
CA ASN A 60 14.62 -5.74 -1.83
C ASN A 60 15.26 -7.06 -2.25
N ASN A 61 15.56 -7.94 -1.30
CA ASN A 61 16.18 -9.24 -1.57
C ASN A 61 15.21 -10.20 -2.27
N SER A 62 13.92 -9.94 -2.18
CA SER A 62 12.88 -10.74 -2.83
C SER A 62 12.41 -10.14 -4.16
N ASN A 63 13.15 -9.19 -4.70
CA ASN A 63 12.78 -8.46 -5.93
C ASN A 63 11.37 -7.86 -5.81
N ALA A 64 11.06 -7.27 -4.66
CA ALA A 64 9.76 -6.68 -4.38
C ALA A 64 9.87 -5.19 -4.17
N GLU A 65 9.00 -4.44 -4.82
CA GLU A 65 8.84 -3.00 -4.61
C GLU A 65 7.70 -2.77 -3.65
N VAL A 66 7.90 -1.92 -2.66
CA VAL A 66 6.84 -1.56 -1.69
C VAL A 66 6.28 -0.20 -2.07
N LEU A 67 4.96 -0.11 -2.18
CA LEU A 67 4.26 1.15 -2.47
C LEU A 67 3.21 1.37 -1.37
N GLY A 68 3.33 2.47 -0.63
CA GLY A 68 2.32 2.86 0.35
C GLY A 68 1.30 3.79 -0.32
N ILE A 69 0.02 3.54 -0.10
CA ILE A 69 -1.06 4.30 -0.74
C ILE A 69 -2.05 4.79 0.30
N SER A 70 -2.34 6.09 0.28
CA SER A 70 -3.39 6.66 1.13
C SER A 70 -4.14 7.76 0.38
N VAL A 71 -5.23 8.24 0.98
CA VAL A 71 -6.02 9.34 0.41
C VAL A 71 -5.44 10.72 0.77
N ASP A 72 -4.31 10.76 1.46
CA ASP A 72 -3.62 12.02 1.75
C ASP A 72 -3.10 12.68 0.49
N SER A 73 -2.93 14.00 0.53
CA SER A 73 -2.34 14.73 -0.59
C SER A 73 -0.86 14.39 -0.76
N VAL A 74 -0.31 14.68 -1.94
CA VAL A 74 1.14 14.48 -2.19
C VAL A 74 1.97 15.31 -1.21
N PHE A 75 1.47 16.46 -0.79
CA PHE A 75 2.19 17.35 0.13
C PHE A 75 2.25 16.77 1.53
N THR A 76 1.15 16.22 2.02
CA THR A 76 1.10 15.55 3.31
C THR A 76 2.01 14.32 3.31
N LEU A 77 1.95 13.53 2.24
CA LEU A 77 2.79 12.33 2.13
C LEU A 77 4.27 12.65 2.05
N ALA A 78 4.63 13.75 1.38
CA ALA A 78 6.03 14.18 1.30
C ALA A 78 6.58 14.50 2.70
N ARG A 79 5.81 15.21 3.49
CA ARG A 79 6.20 15.57 4.85
C ARG A 79 6.28 14.32 5.75
N PHE A 80 5.32 13.44 5.63
CA PHE A 80 5.28 12.20 6.40
C PHE A 80 6.48 11.33 6.09
N LYS A 81 6.79 11.15 4.82
CA LYS A 81 7.94 10.37 4.37
C LYS A 81 9.24 10.95 4.92
N GLU A 82 9.40 12.27 4.86
CA GLU A 82 10.58 12.96 5.35
C GLU A 82 10.74 12.78 6.86
N GLU A 83 9.68 13.03 7.62
CA GLU A 83 9.74 12.92 9.08
C GLU A 83 10.04 11.52 9.58
N GLN A 84 9.48 10.51 8.91
CA GLN A 84 9.64 9.12 9.33
C GLN A 84 10.82 8.43 8.64
N GLY A 85 11.51 9.11 7.73
CA GLY A 85 12.65 8.53 7.02
C GLY A 85 12.27 7.29 6.20
N LEU A 86 11.07 7.31 5.60
CA LEU A 86 10.60 6.15 4.84
C LEU A 86 11.42 5.98 3.56
N ASN A 87 11.79 4.76 3.26
CA ASN A 87 12.69 4.41 2.16
C ASN A 87 11.97 3.64 1.04
N PHE A 88 10.69 3.90 0.88
CA PHE A 88 9.87 3.37 -0.22
C PHE A 88 8.89 4.46 -0.66
N LYS A 89 8.30 4.28 -1.83
CA LYS A 89 7.42 5.31 -2.39
C LYS A 89 6.08 5.36 -1.70
N LEU A 90 5.57 6.58 -1.50
CA LEU A 90 4.20 6.82 -1.05
C LEU A 90 3.43 7.45 -2.20
N LEU A 91 2.24 6.93 -2.47
CA LEU A 91 1.39 7.38 -3.57
C LEU A 91 0.10 7.97 -3.02
N SER A 92 -0.34 9.06 -3.65
CA SER A 92 -1.55 9.76 -3.23
C SER A 92 -2.76 9.31 -4.03
N ASP A 93 -3.72 8.69 -3.35
CA ASP A 93 -5.03 8.37 -3.91
C ASP A 93 -6.05 9.38 -3.39
N PHE A 94 -5.74 10.65 -3.53
CA PHE A 94 -6.55 11.74 -3.00
C PHE A 94 -7.99 11.67 -3.50
N ASN A 95 -8.19 11.25 -4.73
CA ASN A 95 -9.52 11.13 -5.34
C ASN A 95 -10.21 9.79 -5.05
N LYS A 96 -9.55 8.89 -4.30
CA LYS A 96 -10.13 7.64 -3.79
C LYS A 96 -10.44 6.59 -4.86
N GLU A 97 -9.99 6.80 -6.08
CA GLU A 97 -10.32 5.93 -7.22
C GLU A 97 -9.66 4.56 -7.10
N VAL A 98 -8.39 4.52 -6.73
CA VAL A 98 -7.64 3.26 -6.62
C VAL A 98 -8.09 2.48 -5.39
N SER A 99 -8.28 3.16 -4.26
CA SER A 99 -8.78 2.51 -3.05
C SER A 99 -10.13 1.87 -3.28
N GLU A 100 -11.02 2.55 -4.02
CA GLU A 100 -12.32 1.99 -4.38
C GLU A 100 -12.17 0.79 -5.31
N MET A 101 -11.33 0.91 -6.33
CA MET A 101 -11.08 -0.15 -7.30
C MET A 101 -10.56 -1.42 -6.64
N TYR A 102 -9.74 -1.27 -5.58
CA TYR A 102 -9.18 -2.41 -4.85
C TYR A 102 -10.09 -2.86 -3.69
N GLY A 103 -11.28 -2.29 -3.55
CA GLY A 103 -12.21 -2.65 -2.47
C GLY A 103 -11.71 -2.26 -1.10
N SER A 104 -10.92 -1.21 -1.01
CA SER A 104 -10.16 -0.83 0.17
C SER A 104 -10.55 0.55 0.69
N LEU A 105 -11.85 0.79 0.82
CA LEU A 105 -12.34 2.11 1.21
C LEU A 105 -13.35 1.98 2.35
N TYR A 106 -13.10 2.68 3.48
CA TYR A 106 -14.07 2.75 4.57
C TYR A 106 -15.16 3.76 4.19
N PRO A 107 -16.44 3.38 4.24
CA PRO A 107 -17.51 4.35 4.00
C PRO A 107 -17.52 5.42 5.09
N LEU A 108 -17.16 5.06 6.32
CA LEU A 108 -17.10 5.98 7.45
C LEU A 108 -15.94 5.59 8.35
N PHE A 109 -15.09 6.55 8.67
CA PHE A 109 -13.96 6.39 9.56
C PHE A 109 -14.15 7.28 10.80
N GLY A 110 -13.20 7.25 11.74
CA GLY A 110 -13.25 8.09 12.94
C GLY A 110 -13.46 9.57 12.62
N PHE A 111 -14.12 10.30 13.51
CA PHE A 111 -14.41 11.72 13.35
C PHE A 111 -15.28 12.04 12.14
N ASP A 112 -16.13 11.07 11.74
CA ASP A 112 -17.04 11.20 10.60
C ASP A 112 -16.35 11.41 9.26
N MET A 113 -15.08 11.02 9.14
CA MET A 113 -14.37 11.10 7.87
C MET A 113 -14.85 10.01 6.92
N LYS A 114 -15.25 10.40 5.73
CA LYS A 114 -15.79 9.49 4.73
C LYS A 114 -14.75 9.20 3.66
N GLY A 115 -14.68 7.93 3.23
CA GLY A 115 -13.84 7.55 2.11
C GLY A 115 -12.36 7.54 2.44
N VAL A 116 -12.01 7.07 3.62
CA VAL A 116 -10.61 6.84 3.99
C VAL A 116 -10.24 5.41 3.55
N GLY A 117 -9.02 5.21 3.08
CA GLY A 117 -8.57 3.90 2.64
C GLY A 117 -8.56 2.89 3.78
N LYS A 118 -9.03 1.67 3.50
CA LYS A 118 -8.93 0.57 4.47
C LYS A 118 -7.47 0.14 4.57
N ARG A 119 -7.04 -0.22 5.77
CA ARG A 119 -5.71 -0.82 5.92
C ARG A 119 -5.71 -2.17 5.21
N SER A 120 -4.85 -2.28 4.20
CA SER A 120 -4.83 -3.46 3.33
C SER A 120 -3.43 -3.75 2.87
N ALA A 121 -3.16 -5.01 2.57
CA ALA A 121 -1.91 -5.44 1.96
C ALA A 121 -2.25 -6.32 0.77
N VAL A 122 -1.72 -5.98 -0.40
CA VAL A 122 -1.91 -6.76 -1.62
C VAL A 122 -0.54 -7.05 -2.22
N LEU A 123 -0.22 -8.33 -2.36
CA LEU A 123 1.03 -8.74 -2.99
C LEU A 123 0.74 -9.19 -4.42
N ILE A 124 1.44 -8.57 -5.36
CA ILE A 124 1.28 -8.81 -6.80
C ILE A 124 2.61 -9.36 -7.32
N ASP A 125 2.55 -10.44 -8.09
CA ASP A 125 3.76 -11.05 -8.61
C ASP A 125 4.27 -10.34 -9.88
N LYS A 126 5.39 -10.82 -10.41
CA LYS A 126 6.03 -10.23 -11.59
C LYS A 126 5.17 -10.26 -12.85
N ASP A 127 4.16 -11.12 -12.88
CA ASP A 127 3.23 -11.25 -14.01
C ASP A 127 1.95 -10.44 -13.79
N GLY A 128 1.87 -9.68 -12.71
CA GLY A 128 0.71 -8.85 -12.40
C GLY A 128 -0.44 -9.60 -11.75
N ILE A 129 -0.19 -10.78 -11.21
CA ILE A 129 -1.21 -11.63 -10.59
C ILE A 129 -1.19 -11.47 -9.08
N VAL A 130 -2.37 -11.36 -8.47
CA VAL A 130 -2.52 -11.20 -7.03
C VAL A 130 -2.19 -12.52 -6.33
N GLN A 131 -1.15 -12.51 -5.48
CA GLN A 131 -0.70 -13.67 -4.72
C GLN A 131 -1.13 -13.66 -3.26
N TYR A 132 -1.46 -12.50 -2.73
CA TYR A 132 -1.91 -12.34 -1.35
C TYR A 132 -2.75 -11.07 -1.27
N ALA A 133 -3.83 -11.13 -0.52
CA ALA A 133 -4.66 -9.94 -0.30
C ALA A 133 -5.29 -10.03 1.09
N GLU A 134 -5.14 -8.97 1.85
CA GLU A 134 -5.72 -8.85 3.18
C GLU A 134 -6.28 -7.44 3.34
N VAL A 135 -7.59 -7.34 3.58
CA VAL A 135 -8.27 -6.05 3.81
C VAL A 135 -8.80 -6.08 5.23
N LEU A 136 -8.31 -5.18 6.07
CA LEU A 136 -8.67 -5.16 7.49
C LEU A 136 -9.87 -4.26 7.74
N GLU A 137 -10.91 -4.84 8.32
CA GLU A 137 -12.10 -4.06 8.72
C GLU A 137 -11.79 -3.16 9.92
N ASN A 138 -10.85 -3.56 10.77
CA ASN A 138 -10.42 -2.79 11.93
C ASN A 138 -9.05 -2.16 11.65
N ALA A 139 -9.02 -0.83 11.49
CA ALA A 139 -7.82 -0.11 11.14
C ALA A 139 -6.76 -0.08 12.26
N SER A 140 -7.11 -0.50 13.48
CA SER A 140 -6.14 -0.61 14.57
C SER A 140 -5.29 -1.88 14.48
N GLU A 141 -5.67 -2.82 13.63
CA GLU A 141 -4.90 -4.04 13.38
C GLU A 141 -3.90 -3.82 12.25
N MET A 142 -2.84 -4.60 12.25
CA MET A 142 -1.81 -4.55 11.20
C MET A 142 -1.91 -5.76 10.28
N PRO A 143 -1.51 -5.63 9.00
CA PRO A 143 -1.42 -6.78 8.10
C PRO A 143 -0.46 -7.85 8.64
N GLN A 144 -0.68 -9.08 8.24
CA GLN A 144 0.17 -10.21 8.66
C GLN A 144 1.41 -10.26 7.76
N LEU A 145 2.38 -9.41 8.06
CA LEU A 145 3.60 -9.27 7.24
C LEU A 145 4.41 -10.56 7.17
N ASN A 146 4.36 -11.41 8.19
CA ASN A 146 5.03 -12.69 8.17
C ASN A 146 4.48 -13.62 7.08
N LEU A 147 3.18 -13.60 6.81
CA LEU A 147 2.58 -14.38 5.73
C LEU A 147 2.98 -13.84 4.37
N ILE A 148 3.08 -12.53 4.25
CA ILE A 148 3.53 -11.87 3.02
C ILE A 148 4.98 -12.24 2.73
N ASN A 149 5.83 -12.17 3.76
CA ASN A 149 7.25 -12.53 3.64
C ASN A 149 7.43 -13.99 3.26
N GLU A 150 6.60 -14.88 3.84
CA GLU A 150 6.61 -16.29 3.50
C GLU A 150 6.22 -16.51 2.03
N GLN A 151 5.20 -15.81 1.55
CA GLN A 151 4.77 -15.90 0.16
C GLN A 151 5.87 -15.40 -0.79
N LEU A 152 6.56 -14.31 -0.43
CA LEU A 152 7.67 -13.77 -1.21
C LEU A 152 8.83 -14.76 -1.30
N SER A 153 9.11 -15.51 -0.25
CA SER A 153 10.21 -16.48 -0.24
C SER A 153 9.97 -17.65 -1.19
N LYS A 154 8.74 -17.85 -1.63
CA LYS A 154 8.37 -18.91 -2.59
C LYS A 154 8.44 -18.43 -4.05
N SER A 155 8.72 -17.17 -4.28
CA SER A 155 8.75 -16.58 -5.63
C SER A 155 10.07 -16.84 -6.35
#